data_1b87c7fbf53e3157e7148930db66b4b0
#
_entry.id   1b87c7fbf53e3157e7148930db66b4b0
#
_cell.length_a   1.000
_cell.length_b   1.000
_cell.length_c   1.000
_cell.angle_alpha   90.00
_cell.angle_beta   90.00
_cell.angle_gamma   90.00
#
_symmetry.space_group_name_H-M   'P 1'
#
loop_
_entity.id
_entity.type
_entity.pdbx_description
1 polymer ?
#
loop_
_entity_poly.entity_id
_entity_poly.type
_entity_poly.pdbx_seq_one_letter_code
_entity_poly.pdbx_strand_id
1 'polypeptide(L)'
;AVLTEALAQDNHKKCKAKGEKKMTDSRREVAKSIQMIHRYRDNMLAKIKNPVENGVLEIDPTKAVKMESAGFGEVEHVAIFDEAQRSWTHKRLADYLKRVGTYGNKLKVPNFPLSEAAFLIWSLDQREDWATIICLVGGGQEINTGEAGISEWIKALNEQFPHWNVYISPKLTEPEYAEGKVNELLKNNCNVTY
;
A
#
# COMPACT_ATOMS: atom_id res chain seq x y z
N ALA A 1 1.37 13.83 -9.99
CA ALA A 1 1.11 15.29 -10.03
C ALA A 1 0.07 15.67 -11.07
N VAL A 2 0.23 15.27 -12.35
CA VAL A 2 -0.68 15.67 -13.45
C VAL A 2 -2.10 15.12 -13.25
N LEU A 3 -2.24 13.83 -12.94
CA LEU A 3 -3.54 13.19 -12.72
C LEU A 3 -4.29 13.80 -11.52
N THR A 4 -3.58 14.03 -10.43
CA THR A 4 -4.15 14.63 -9.21
C THR A 4 -4.70 16.02 -9.48
N GLU A 5 -3.96 16.84 -10.25
CA GLU A 5 -4.40 18.19 -10.61
C GLU A 5 -5.59 18.16 -11.58
N ALA A 6 -5.56 17.28 -12.59
CA ALA A 6 -6.67 17.12 -13.53
C ALA A 6 -7.98 16.72 -12.82
N LEU A 7 -7.91 15.75 -11.90
CA LEU A 7 -9.06 15.33 -11.11
C LEU A 7 -9.55 16.43 -10.15
N ALA A 8 -8.62 17.19 -9.55
CA ALA A 8 -9.00 18.31 -8.70
C ALA A 8 -9.73 19.42 -9.51
N GLN A 9 -9.28 19.69 -10.73
CA GLN A 9 -9.94 20.64 -11.63
C GLN A 9 -11.33 20.16 -12.06
N ASP A 10 -11.48 18.86 -12.39
CA ASP A 10 -12.78 18.29 -12.77
C ASP A 10 -13.75 18.32 -11.57
N ASN A 11 -13.31 17.92 -10.39
CA ASN A 11 -14.09 17.99 -9.16
C ASN A 11 -14.51 19.43 -8.86
N HIS A 12 -13.58 20.39 -8.97
CA HIS A 12 -13.89 21.80 -8.77
C HIS A 12 -14.92 22.32 -9.77
N LYS A 13 -14.83 21.98 -11.06
CA LYS A 13 -15.82 22.36 -12.08
C LYS A 13 -17.21 21.84 -11.73
N LYS A 14 -17.32 20.56 -11.33
CA LYS A 14 -18.58 19.93 -10.92
C LYS A 14 -19.20 20.60 -9.69
N CYS A 15 -18.39 20.94 -8.71
CA CYS A 15 -18.85 21.58 -7.47
C CYS A 15 -19.10 23.09 -7.64
N LYS A 16 -18.35 23.79 -8.51
CA LYS A 16 -18.57 25.20 -8.80
C LYS A 16 -19.95 25.45 -9.42
N ALA A 17 -20.43 24.53 -10.25
CA ALA A 17 -21.79 24.59 -10.80
C ALA A 17 -22.88 24.57 -9.72
N LYS A 18 -22.57 24.07 -8.52
CA LYS A 18 -23.44 24.01 -7.33
C LYS A 18 -23.11 25.07 -6.27
N GLY A 19 -22.10 25.92 -6.48
CA GLY A 19 -21.70 26.95 -5.53
C GLY A 19 -20.93 26.49 -4.29
N GLU A 20 -20.48 25.24 -4.26
CA GLU A 20 -20.17 24.54 -3.00
C GLU A 20 -18.69 24.43 -2.59
N LYS A 21 -17.70 24.62 -3.48
CA LYS A 21 -16.28 24.36 -3.09
C LYS A 21 -15.25 25.27 -3.75
N LYS A 22 -14.21 25.62 -2.97
CA LYS A 22 -12.99 26.28 -3.48
C LYS A 22 -12.06 25.25 -4.14
N MET A 23 -11.19 25.69 -5.04
CA MET A 23 -10.19 24.81 -5.69
C MET A 23 -9.25 24.15 -4.69
N THR A 24 -8.93 24.83 -3.59
CA THR A 24 -8.12 24.27 -2.48
C THR A 24 -8.78 23.07 -1.82
N ASP A 25 -10.11 23.08 -1.70
CA ASP A 25 -10.85 21.99 -1.08
C ASP A 25 -10.92 20.79 -2.02
N SER A 26 -11.12 21.03 -3.33
CA SER A 26 -11.08 19.97 -4.35
C SER A 26 -9.70 19.30 -4.44
N ARG A 27 -8.61 20.07 -4.36
CA ARG A 27 -7.27 19.51 -4.29
C ARG A 27 -7.05 18.67 -3.04
N ARG A 28 -7.53 19.13 -1.89
CA ARG A 28 -7.42 18.39 -0.62
C ARG A 28 -8.20 17.08 -0.66
N GLU A 29 -9.37 17.08 -1.25
CA GLU A 29 -10.23 15.90 -1.39
C GLU A 29 -9.59 14.84 -2.30
N VAL A 30 -9.12 15.23 -3.47
CA VAL A 30 -8.41 14.33 -4.39
C VAL A 30 -7.11 13.80 -3.78
N ALA A 31 -6.39 14.62 -3.00
CA ALA A 31 -5.16 14.20 -2.33
C ALA A 31 -5.39 13.19 -1.19
N LYS A 32 -6.63 13.01 -0.74
CA LYS A 32 -6.97 11.90 0.18
C LYS A 32 -7.06 10.58 -0.56
N SER A 33 -7.65 10.57 -1.76
CA SER A 33 -7.85 9.34 -2.55
C SER A 33 -6.64 8.96 -3.41
N ILE A 34 -5.87 9.96 -3.88
CA ILE A 34 -4.66 9.72 -4.69
C ILE A 34 -3.45 10.25 -3.94
N GLN A 35 -2.65 9.36 -3.42
CA GLN A 35 -1.45 9.70 -2.67
C GLN A 35 -0.26 8.83 -3.09
N MET A 36 0.93 9.33 -2.83
CA MET A 36 2.15 8.55 -3.03
C MET A 36 2.19 7.39 -2.02
N ILE A 37 2.64 6.22 -2.45
CA ILE A 37 2.77 5.02 -1.61
C ILE A 37 3.52 5.30 -0.29
N HIS A 38 4.57 6.12 -0.35
CA HIS A 38 5.33 6.50 0.85
C HIS A 38 4.47 7.27 1.87
N ARG A 39 3.58 8.14 1.40
CA ARG A 39 2.67 8.88 2.28
C ARG A 39 1.63 7.96 2.91
N TYR A 40 1.04 7.07 2.12
CA TYR A 40 0.12 6.07 2.64
C TYR A 40 0.78 5.21 3.72
N ARG A 41 1.96 4.65 3.40
CA ARG A 41 2.77 3.88 4.34
C ARG A 41 3.04 4.63 5.63
N ASP A 42 3.52 5.88 5.53
CA ASP A 42 3.88 6.71 6.69
C ASP A 42 2.66 7.03 7.57
N ASN A 43 1.50 7.27 6.97
CA ASN A 43 0.25 7.47 7.70
C ASN A 43 -0.16 6.20 8.47
N MET A 44 0.00 5.03 7.87
CA MET A 44 -0.28 3.76 8.56
C MET A 44 0.73 3.48 9.67
N LEU A 45 2.02 3.73 9.43
CA LEU A 45 3.08 3.59 10.45
C LEU A 45 2.86 4.51 11.65
N ALA A 46 2.26 5.67 11.44
CA ALA A 46 1.94 6.59 12.54
C ALA A 46 0.85 6.04 13.49
N LYS A 47 0.08 5.04 13.05
CA LYS A 47 -1.00 4.41 13.85
C LYS A 47 -0.55 3.18 14.64
N ILE A 48 0.63 2.62 14.35
CA ILE A 48 1.09 1.40 15.03
C ILE A 48 1.70 1.68 16.41
N LYS A 49 1.72 0.66 17.26
CA LYS A 49 2.56 0.62 18.46
C LYS A 49 4.03 0.69 18.06
N ASN A 50 4.81 1.51 18.73
CA ASN A 50 6.23 1.68 18.47
C ASN A 50 6.97 1.88 19.80
N PRO A 51 8.00 1.09 20.11
CA PRO A 51 8.69 0.11 19.25
C PRO A 51 7.84 -1.11 18.91
N VAL A 52 8.18 -1.80 17.81
CA VAL A 52 7.55 -3.08 17.45
C VAL A 52 8.10 -4.17 18.37
N GLU A 53 7.21 -4.84 19.06
CA GLU A 53 7.55 -5.91 20.01
C GLU A 53 7.26 -7.29 19.38
N ASN A 54 8.14 -8.24 19.63
CA ASN A 54 8.01 -9.64 19.19
C ASN A 54 7.78 -9.83 17.67
N GLY A 55 8.12 -8.84 16.85
CA GLY A 55 7.93 -8.89 15.40
C GLY A 55 6.45 -8.83 14.96
N VAL A 56 5.55 -8.43 15.82
CA VAL A 56 4.12 -8.30 15.53
C VAL A 56 3.75 -6.83 15.39
N LEU A 57 3.05 -6.49 14.31
CA LEU A 57 2.49 -5.16 14.14
C LEU A 57 1.11 -5.08 14.79
N GLU A 58 0.91 -4.06 15.59
CA GLU A 58 -0.36 -3.78 16.24
C GLU A 58 -0.75 -2.31 16.06
N ILE A 59 -2.04 -2.06 15.84
CA ILE A 59 -2.59 -0.71 15.87
C ILE A 59 -2.63 -0.21 17.31
N ASP A 60 -2.18 1.03 17.51
CA ASP A 60 -2.35 1.77 18.75
C ASP A 60 -3.69 2.51 18.69
N PRO A 61 -4.70 2.11 19.47
CA PRO A 61 -6.03 2.72 19.39
C PRO A 61 -6.02 4.23 19.65
N THR A 62 -5.16 4.69 20.54
CA THR A 62 -5.05 6.13 20.88
C THR A 62 -4.53 6.93 19.70
N LYS A 63 -3.52 6.40 19.00
CA LYS A 63 -2.96 7.06 17.82
C LYS A 63 -3.92 6.98 16.64
N ALA A 64 -4.64 5.87 16.46
CA ALA A 64 -5.65 5.72 15.42
C ALA A 64 -6.73 6.78 15.54
N VAL A 65 -7.36 6.92 16.70
CA VAL A 65 -8.38 7.95 16.97
C VAL A 65 -7.86 9.36 16.75
N LYS A 66 -6.63 9.65 17.16
CA LYS A 66 -6.01 10.96 16.93
C LYS A 66 -5.83 11.25 15.43
N MET A 67 -5.40 10.27 14.65
CA MET A 67 -5.24 10.40 13.20
C MET A 67 -6.59 10.56 12.49
N GLU A 68 -7.62 9.85 12.92
CA GLU A 68 -8.99 9.99 12.45
C GLU A 68 -9.53 11.40 12.68
N SER A 69 -9.38 11.91 13.89
CA SER A 69 -9.77 13.29 14.23
C SER A 69 -9.03 14.35 13.40
N ALA A 70 -7.82 14.04 12.93
CA ALA A 70 -7.05 14.88 12.03
C ALA A 70 -7.43 14.71 10.53
N GLY A 71 -8.43 13.88 10.21
CA GLY A 71 -8.89 13.62 8.84
C GLY A 71 -8.04 12.61 8.05
N PHE A 72 -7.25 11.80 8.75
CA PHE A 72 -6.44 10.70 8.17
C PHE A 72 -7.04 9.33 8.48
N GLY A 73 -8.30 9.27 8.87
CA GLY A 73 -8.94 8.09 9.39
C GLY A 73 -10.00 7.47 8.49
N GLU A 74 -10.17 7.96 7.28
CA GLU A 74 -11.08 7.30 6.35
C GLU A 74 -10.59 5.89 6.06
N VAL A 75 -11.47 4.94 6.28
CA VAL A 75 -11.19 3.52 6.18
C VAL A 75 -11.41 3.11 4.72
N GLU A 76 -10.33 3.24 3.93
CA GLU A 76 -10.36 2.77 2.56
C GLU A 76 -10.49 1.23 2.54
N HIS A 77 -11.51 0.72 1.87
CA HIS A 77 -11.69 -0.72 1.63
C HIS A 77 -11.06 -1.19 0.31
N VAL A 78 -10.76 -0.26 -0.59
CA VAL A 78 -10.13 -0.55 -1.88
C VAL A 78 -8.86 0.26 -2.02
N ALA A 79 -7.77 -0.40 -2.32
CA ALA A 79 -6.51 0.25 -2.67
C ALA A 79 -6.03 -0.21 -4.05
N ILE A 80 -5.56 0.74 -4.85
CA ILE A 80 -4.92 0.47 -6.15
C ILE A 80 -3.46 0.90 -6.04
N PHE A 81 -2.57 -0.07 -6.16
CA PHE A 81 -1.13 0.19 -6.16
C PHE A 81 -0.60 0.13 -7.58
N ASP A 82 -0.21 1.29 -8.09
CA ASP A 82 0.48 1.43 -9.37
C ASP A 82 1.96 1.07 -9.21
N GLU A 83 2.54 0.42 -10.22
CA GLU A 83 3.92 -0.08 -10.18
C GLU A 83 4.21 -0.98 -8.96
N ALA A 84 3.28 -1.88 -8.64
CA ALA A 84 3.34 -2.70 -7.43
C ALA A 84 4.63 -3.55 -7.32
N GLN A 85 5.26 -3.91 -8.47
CA GLN A 85 6.54 -4.63 -8.51
C GLN A 85 7.71 -3.83 -7.93
N ARG A 86 7.57 -2.50 -7.77
CA ARG A 86 8.61 -1.62 -7.23
C ARG A 86 8.58 -1.51 -5.70
N SER A 87 7.72 -2.26 -5.03
CA SER A 87 7.68 -2.32 -3.56
C SER A 87 9.03 -2.77 -2.98
N TRP A 88 9.36 -2.26 -1.80
CA TRP A 88 10.65 -2.53 -1.18
C TRP A 88 10.68 -3.88 -0.47
N THR A 89 11.85 -4.54 -0.56
CA THR A 89 12.13 -5.72 0.24
C THR A 89 12.08 -5.40 1.74
N HIS A 90 11.85 -6.42 2.57
CA HIS A 90 11.90 -6.28 4.03
C HIS A 90 13.19 -5.60 4.49
N LYS A 91 14.35 -6.07 4.01
CA LYS A 91 15.64 -5.50 4.39
C LYS A 91 15.74 -4.01 4.11
N ARG A 92 15.37 -3.59 2.88
CA ARG A 92 15.42 -2.17 2.49
C ARG A 92 14.50 -1.31 3.36
N LEU A 93 13.28 -1.76 3.59
CA LEU A 93 12.30 -1.02 4.38
C LEU A 93 12.71 -0.94 5.86
N ALA A 94 13.12 -2.06 6.47
CA ALA A 94 13.57 -2.11 7.86
C ALA A 94 14.80 -1.22 8.10
N ASP A 95 15.80 -1.28 7.21
CA ASP A 95 17.00 -0.44 7.28
C ASP A 95 16.64 1.05 7.15
N TYR A 96 15.71 1.38 6.26
CA TYR A 96 15.25 2.75 6.07
C TYR A 96 14.54 3.27 7.32
N LEU A 97 13.57 2.53 7.84
CA LEU A 97 12.78 2.93 9.01
C LEU A 97 13.62 3.00 10.29
N LYS A 98 14.66 2.17 10.41
CA LYS A 98 15.60 2.23 11.54
C LYS A 98 16.48 3.47 11.49
N ARG A 99 16.99 3.84 10.31
CA ARG A 99 18.00 4.91 10.16
C ARG A 99 17.38 6.27 9.90
N VAL A 100 16.50 6.36 8.93
CA VAL A 100 15.92 7.61 8.43
C VAL A 100 14.57 7.87 9.09
N GLY A 101 13.76 6.84 9.25
CA GLY A 101 12.39 6.95 9.72
C GLY A 101 11.42 7.29 8.58
N THR A 102 10.17 7.56 8.93
CA THR A 102 9.13 7.93 7.97
C THR A 102 9.49 9.24 7.26
N TYR A 103 9.03 9.37 6.02
CA TYR A 103 9.34 10.51 5.16
C TYR A 103 8.84 11.84 5.74
N GLY A 104 7.59 11.85 6.24
CA GLY A 104 6.97 13.06 6.76
C GLY A 104 7.41 13.43 8.17
N ASN A 105 7.33 12.49 9.10
CA ASN A 105 7.48 12.75 10.54
C ASN A 105 8.83 12.34 11.11
N LYS A 106 9.72 11.75 10.30
CA LYS A 106 10.99 11.17 10.75
C LYS A 106 10.80 10.14 11.88
N LEU A 107 9.63 9.52 11.96
CA LEU A 107 9.31 8.49 12.93
C LEU A 107 10.17 7.26 12.64
N LYS A 108 11.08 6.93 13.53
CA LYS A 108 11.88 5.71 13.45
C LYS A 108 11.07 4.54 13.98
N VAL A 109 11.09 3.44 13.24
CA VAL A 109 10.43 2.18 13.61
C VAL A 109 11.48 1.06 13.60
N PRO A 110 12.22 0.88 14.71
CA PRO A 110 13.18 -0.22 14.81
C PRO A 110 12.46 -1.57 14.80
N ASN A 111 13.18 -2.61 14.33
CA ASN A 111 12.68 -3.99 14.25
C ASN A 111 11.39 -4.17 13.42
N PHE A 112 11.22 -3.34 12.40
CA PHE A 112 10.08 -3.46 11.50
C PHE A 112 10.09 -4.81 10.78
N PRO A 113 9.01 -5.64 10.87
CA PRO A 113 9.09 -7.06 10.53
C PRO A 113 8.69 -7.40 9.10
N LEU A 114 8.06 -6.48 8.36
CA LEU A 114 7.42 -6.77 7.07
C LEU A 114 8.17 -6.16 5.89
N SER A 115 8.02 -6.76 4.72
CA SER A 115 8.31 -6.09 3.45
C SER A 115 7.25 -5.02 3.17
N GLU A 116 7.50 -4.13 2.21
CA GLU A 116 6.52 -3.10 1.85
C GLU A 116 5.22 -3.72 1.31
N ALA A 117 5.32 -4.76 0.46
CA ALA A 117 4.16 -5.50 -0.02
C ALA A 117 3.34 -6.11 1.13
N ALA A 118 4.01 -6.83 2.04
CA ALA A 118 3.36 -7.42 3.20
C ALA A 118 2.70 -6.37 4.10
N PHE A 119 3.36 -5.23 4.31
CA PHE A 119 2.79 -4.13 5.10
C PHE A 119 1.56 -3.48 4.45
N LEU A 120 1.55 -3.34 3.12
CA LEU A 120 0.40 -2.81 2.40
C LEU A 120 -0.79 -3.77 2.48
N ILE A 121 -0.57 -5.08 2.36
CA ILE A 121 -1.61 -6.08 2.59
C ILE A 121 -2.10 -6.01 4.04
N TRP A 122 -1.18 -6.04 5.02
CA TRP A 122 -1.52 -5.94 6.43
C TRP A 122 -2.37 -4.70 6.75
N SER A 123 -2.07 -3.58 6.12
CA SER A 123 -2.81 -2.35 6.37
C SER A 123 -4.27 -2.41 5.92
N LEU A 124 -4.58 -3.14 4.86
CA LEU A 124 -5.95 -3.40 4.39
C LEU A 124 -6.61 -4.56 5.14
N ASP A 125 -5.83 -5.51 5.63
CA ASP A 125 -6.28 -6.64 6.44
C ASP A 125 -6.84 -6.23 7.82
N GLN A 126 -6.62 -4.98 8.21
CA GLN A 126 -7.22 -4.39 9.42
C GLN A 126 -8.70 -4.03 9.25
N ARG A 127 -9.32 -4.33 8.10
CA ARG A 127 -10.74 -4.07 7.86
C ARG A 127 -11.57 -5.24 8.36
N GLU A 128 -12.65 -4.96 9.11
CA GLU A 128 -13.48 -5.99 9.74
C GLU A 128 -14.29 -6.80 8.72
N ASP A 129 -14.84 -6.13 7.69
CA ASP A 129 -15.77 -6.79 6.77
C ASP A 129 -15.08 -7.32 5.52
N TRP A 130 -14.47 -6.44 4.75
CA TRP A 130 -13.82 -6.77 3.48
C TRP A 130 -12.79 -5.73 3.08
N ALA A 131 -11.86 -6.13 2.26
CA ALA A 131 -10.94 -5.23 1.56
C ALA A 131 -10.58 -5.77 0.19
N THR A 132 -10.20 -4.89 -0.72
CA THR A 132 -9.72 -5.26 -2.05
C THR A 132 -8.43 -4.51 -2.36
N ILE A 133 -7.44 -5.24 -2.82
CA ILE A 133 -6.16 -4.70 -3.30
C ILE A 133 -6.06 -4.99 -4.79
N ILE A 134 -5.79 -3.95 -5.58
CA ILE A 134 -5.52 -4.07 -7.01
C ILE A 134 -4.07 -3.65 -7.25
N CYS A 135 -3.25 -4.58 -7.68
CA CYS A 135 -1.86 -4.32 -8.06
C CYS A 135 -1.76 -4.15 -9.57
N LEU A 136 -1.38 -2.97 -10.04
CA LEU A 136 -1.00 -2.74 -11.42
C LEU A 136 0.49 -3.01 -11.56
N VAL A 137 0.85 -3.88 -12.49
CA VAL A 137 2.23 -4.35 -12.66
C VAL A 137 2.69 -4.03 -14.07
N GLY A 138 3.76 -3.27 -14.20
CA GLY A 138 4.42 -2.97 -15.47
C GLY A 138 5.35 -4.12 -15.89
N GLY A 139 5.25 -4.56 -17.14
CA GLY A 139 6.17 -5.53 -17.71
C GLY A 139 7.47 -4.89 -18.24
N GLY A 140 8.55 -5.68 -18.31
CA GLY A 140 9.79 -5.30 -18.95
C GLY A 140 10.57 -4.14 -18.28
N GLN A 141 10.20 -3.73 -17.06
CA GLN A 141 10.94 -2.71 -16.32
C GLN A 141 12.04 -3.37 -15.48
N GLU A 142 13.23 -2.78 -15.52
CA GLU A 142 14.30 -3.19 -14.61
C GLU A 142 13.90 -2.96 -13.16
N ILE A 143 14.05 -4.00 -12.33
CA ILE A 143 13.86 -3.91 -10.89
C ILE A 143 15.14 -3.33 -10.29
N ASN A 144 15.03 -2.21 -9.61
CA ASN A 144 16.17 -1.58 -8.96
C ASN A 144 16.62 -2.36 -7.72
N THR A 145 17.87 -2.18 -7.32
CA THR A 145 18.39 -2.81 -6.12
C THR A 145 17.52 -2.52 -4.90
N GLY A 146 16.99 -3.58 -4.28
CA GLY A 146 16.12 -3.50 -3.12
C GLY A 146 14.62 -3.36 -3.42
N GLU A 147 14.21 -3.34 -4.69
CA GLU A 147 12.84 -3.60 -5.12
C GLU A 147 12.62 -5.11 -5.15
N ALA A 148 11.42 -5.54 -4.78
CA ALA A 148 11.15 -6.95 -4.48
C ALA A 148 10.46 -7.72 -5.61
N GLY A 149 9.99 -6.99 -6.63
CA GLY A 149 9.19 -7.58 -7.69
C GLY A 149 7.81 -8.05 -7.21
N ILE A 150 7.05 -8.65 -8.13
CA ILE A 150 5.73 -9.21 -7.81
C ILE A 150 5.83 -10.46 -6.91
N SER A 151 6.96 -11.13 -6.91
CA SER A 151 7.20 -12.32 -6.10
C SER A 151 7.03 -12.07 -4.59
N GLU A 152 7.37 -10.87 -4.11
CA GLU A 152 7.20 -10.55 -2.69
C GLU A 152 5.72 -10.39 -2.28
N TRP A 153 4.87 -9.90 -3.18
CA TRP A 153 3.43 -9.87 -2.96
C TRP A 153 2.86 -11.28 -2.83
N ILE A 154 3.25 -12.17 -3.75
CA ILE A 154 2.81 -13.57 -3.74
C ILE A 154 3.32 -14.29 -2.49
N LYS A 155 4.57 -14.06 -2.11
CA LYS A 155 5.15 -14.61 -0.89
C LYS A 155 4.40 -14.16 0.35
N ALA A 156 4.11 -12.86 0.47
CA ALA A 156 3.34 -12.32 1.58
C ALA A 156 1.94 -12.96 1.68
N LEU A 157 1.24 -13.11 0.56
CA LEU A 157 -0.07 -13.78 0.50
C LEU A 157 0.02 -15.23 0.96
N ASN A 158 1.02 -15.97 0.52
CA ASN A 158 1.16 -17.39 0.88
C ASN A 158 1.53 -17.61 2.34
N GLU A 159 2.45 -16.80 2.88
CA GLU A 159 3.04 -17.03 4.19
C GLU A 159 2.32 -16.33 5.33
N GLN A 160 1.74 -15.14 5.07
CA GLN A 160 1.23 -14.26 6.11
C GLN A 160 -0.27 -13.99 5.98
N PHE A 161 -0.81 -14.01 4.76
CA PHE A 161 -2.21 -13.68 4.48
C PHE A 161 -2.91 -14.74 3.63
N PRO A 162 -2.85 -16.04 3.99
CA PRO A 162 -3.40 -17.13 3.18
C PRO A 162 -4.93 -17.12 3.07
N HIS A 163 -5.61 -16.32 3.89
CA HIS A 163 -7.07 -16.16 3.86
C HIS A 163 -7.58 -15.21 2.76
N TRP A 164 -6.68 -14.48 2.10
CA TRP A 164 -7.05 -13.62 0.98
C TRP A 164 -7.32 -14.43 -0.29
N ASN A 165 -8.39 -14.06 -1.01
CA ASN A 165 -8.65 -14.57 -2.35
C ASN A 165 -7.76 -13.84 -3.36
N VAL A 166 -7.06 -14.56 -4.20
CA VAL A 166 -6.08 -14.01 -5.14
C VAL A 166 -6.57 -14.17 -6.56
N TYR A 167 -6.69 -13.08 -7.29
CA TYR A 167 -7.06 -13.06 -8.71
C TYR A 167 -5.87 -12.61 -9.53
N ILE A 168 -5.46 -13.40 -10.51
CA ILE A 168 -4.25 -13.15 -11.29
C ILE A 168 -4.54 -13.09 -12.78
N SER A 169 -4.01 -12.07 -13.44
CA SER A 169 -4.01 -12.04 -14.90
C SER A 169 -3.11 -13.15 -15.45
N PRO A 170 -3.57 -13.96 -16.41
CA PRO A 170 -2.72 -14.94 -17.08
C PRO A 170 -1.41 -14.38 -17.64
N LYS A 171 -1.36 -13.10 -17.98
CA LYS A 171 -0.14 -12.44 -18.46
C LYS A 171 0.98 -12.44 -17.41
N LEU A 172 0.67 -12.45 -16.12
CA LEU A 172 1.70 -12.51 -15.06
C LEU A 172 2.47 -13.82 -15.02
N THR A 173 2.04 -14.84 -15.77
CA THR A 173 2.77 -16.10 -15.91
C THR A 173 3.85 -16.06 -16.99
N GLU A 174 3.93 -14.98 -17.77
CA GLU A 174 4.96 -14.78 -18.79
C GLU A 174 6.34 -14.60 -18.17
N PRO A 175 7.44 -14.98 -18.89
CA PRO A 175 8.80 -14.96 -18.36
C PRO A 175 9.29 -13.59 -17.84
N GLU A 176 8.73 -12.50 -18.32
CA GLU A 176 9.07 -11.14 -17.89
C GLU A 176 8.66 -10.81 -16.45
N TYR A 177 7.75 -11.61 -15.87
CA TYR A 177 7.29 -11.44 -14.50
C TYR A 177 7.86 -12.54 -13.60
N ALA A 178 8.53 -12.16 -12.53
CA ALA A 178 9.13 -13.07 -11.55
C ALA A 178 9.92 -14.23 -12.22
N GLU A 179 10.62 -13.96 -13.32
CA GLU A 179 11.36 -14.97 -14.10
C GLU A 179 10.49 -16.16 -14.55
N GLY A 180 9.20 -15.94 -14.79
CA GLY A 180 8.24 -17.01 -15.14
C GLY A 180 7.83 -17.92 -13.98
N LYS A 181 8.24 -17.60 -12.75
CA LYS A 181 7.99 -18.47 -11.57
C LYS A 181 6.66 -18.21 -10.86
N VAL A 182 5.82 -17.30 -11.37
CA VAL A 182 4.53 -16.95 -10.74
C VAL A 182 3.68 -18.18 -10.45
N ASN A 183 3.55 -19.09 -11.42
CA ASN A 183 2.80 -20.33 -11.23
C ASN A 183 3.38 -21.23 -10.14
N GLU A 184 4.70 -21.28 -10.01
CA GLU A 184 5.37 -22.07 -8.97
C GLU A 184 5.14 -21.46 -7.59
N LEU A 185 5.25 -20.14 -7.47
CA LEU A 185 4.99 -19.42 -6.23
C LEU A 185 3.55 -19.57 -5.73
N LEU A 186 2.60 -19.75 -6.66
CA LEU A 186 1.17 -19.89 -6.34
C LEU A 186 0.70 -21.32 -6.10
N LYS A 187 1.50 -22.33 -6.37
CA LYS A 187 1.10 -23.74 -6.24
C LYS A 187 0.54 -24.13 -4.87
N ASN A 188 0.98 -23.47 -3.83
CA ASN A 188 0.59 -23.75 -2.45
C ASN A 188 -0.56 -22.86 -1.96
N ASN A 189 -1.09 -21.98 -2.79
CA ASN A 189 -2.20 -21.11 -2.43
C ASN A 189 -3.50 -21.67 -3.00
N CYS A 190 -4.39 -22.13 -2.14
CA CYS A 190 -5.68 -22.73 -2.53
C CYS A 190 -6.75 -21.70 -2.94
N ASN A 191 -6.48 -20.40 -2.76
CA ASN A 191 -7.44 -19.33 -3.03
C ASN A 191 -7.12 -18.53 -4.31
N VAL A 192 -6.41 -19.15 -5.27
CA VAL A 192 -6.03 -18.48 -6.53
C VAL A 192 -7.02 -18.76 -7.64
N THR A 193 -7.40 -17.69 -8.34
CA THR A 193 -8.24 -17.72 -9.56
C THR A 193 -7.50 -17.00 -10.70
N TYR A 194 -7.51 -17.61 -11.90
CA TYR A 194 -6.91 -17.11 -13.13
C TYR A 194 -7.95 -16.49 -14.06
#